data_ba4542a11fb3cd501f350c8b30b0fdea
#
_entry.id   ba4542a11fb3cd501f350c8b30b0fdea
#
_cell.length_a   1.000
_cell.length_b   1.000
_cell.length_c   1.000
_cell.angle_alpha   90.00
_cell.angle_beta   90.00
_cell.angle_gamma   90.00
#
_symmetry.space_group_name_H-M   'P 1'
#
loop_
_entity.id
_entity.type
_entity.pdbx_description
1 polymer ?
#
loop_
_entity_poly.entity_id
_entity_poly.type
_entity_poly.pdbx_seq_one_letter_code
_entity_poly.pdbx_strand_id
1 'polypeptide(L)'
;MKQLILTVLVSNFLTLVCITNAQAQTLTLDECMRYAVENSVAVGKQNLALDDRKANHAEAVASLFPSINGSVGGAVNFGRGIDPATNAYTNVTTFSNSYGISGSMTLFDGLQSINTVRATKVARQMGAVEAEIARDEVAMQTLSAYMDVVYYTEAVAIAREHLEVSRKTLELVRRQEELGTKSAADVLYPHPAQSPKALSCSWQGRLS
;
A
#
# COMPACT_ATOMS: atom_id res chain seq x y z
N MET A 1 36.09 -28.90 14.64
CA MET A 1 34.99 -29.02 15.61
C MET A 1 34.76 -27.74 16.44
N LYS A 2 35.77 -27.12 17.05
CA LYS A 2 35.60 -25.90 17.89
C LYS A 2 35.04 -24.68 17.10
N GLN A 3 35.43 -24.50 15.85
CA GLN A 3 34.89 -23.37 15.02
C GLN A 3 33.42 -23.55 14.63
N LEU A 4 32.95 -24.77 14.39
CA LEU A 4 31.58 -25.08 14.06
C LEU A 4 30.61 -24.84 15.25
N ILE A 5 31.09 -25.16 16.46
CA ILE A 5 30.33 -24.93 17.69
C ILE A 5 30.22 -23.43 17.98
N LEU A 6 31.26 -22.65 17.72
CA LEU A 6 31.24 -21.20 17.92
C LEU A 6 30.29 -20.48 16.95
N THR A 7 30.26 -20.91 15.67
CA THR A 7 29.33 -20.34 14.67
C THR A 7 27.85 -20.65 14.98
N VAL A 8 27.57 -21.86 15.47
CA VAL A 8 26.19 -22.22 15.87
C VAL A 8 25.77 -21.46 17.12
N LEU A 9 26.65 -21.24 18.09
CA LEU A 9 26.37 -20.46 19.29
C LEU A 9 26.14 -18.97 18.97
N VAL A 10 26.94 -18.38 18.09
CA VAL A 10 26.77 -16.98 17.64
C VAL A 10 25.50 -16.82 16.85
N SER A 11 25.14 -17.78 15.98
CA SER A 11 23.89 -17.75 15.21
C SER A 11 22.65 -17.84 16.12
N ASN A 12 22.66 -18.72 17.14
CA ASN A 12 21.57 -18.82 18.12
C ASN A 12 21.48 -17.58 19.03
N PHE A 13 22.60 -16.96 19.37
CA PHE A 13 22.61 -15.74 20.16
C PHE A 13 22.04 -14.54 19.36
N LEU A 14 22.33 -14.46 18.06
CA LEU A 14 21.82 -13.42 17.16
C LEU A 14 20.30 -13.54 16.93
N THR A 15 19.77 -14.77 16.83
CA THR A 15 18.32 -15.01 16.75
C THR A 15 17.59 -14.67 18.05
N LEU A 16 18.21 -14.92 19.21
CA LEU A 16 17.61 -14.61 20.50
C LEU A 16 17.52 -13.09 20.76
N VAL A 17 18.47 -12.30 20.26
CA VAL A 17 18.47 -10.84 20.41
C VAL A 17 17.40 -10.17 19.54
N CYS A 18 16.99 -10.77 18.41
CA CYS A 18 15.92 -10.23 17.55
C CYS A 18 14.50 -10.37 18.15
N ILE A 19 14.29 -11.25 19.13
CA ILE A 19 12.95 -11.52 19.70
C ILE A 19 12.60 -10.54 20.82
N THR A 20 13.56 -9.80 21.38
CA THR A 20 13.33 -8.98 22.59
C THR A 20 12.77 -7.56 22.36
N ASN A 21 12.50 -7.15 21.10
CA ASN A 21 12.03 -5.80 20.80
C ASN A 21 10.55 -5.71 20.32
N ALA A 22 9.76 -6.75 20.53
CA ALA A 22 8.31 -6.64 20.31
C ALA A 22 7.65 -5.94 21.51
N GLN A 23 7.92 -4.64 21.70
CA GLN A 23 7.08 -3.82 22.56
C GLN A 23 5.74 -3.62 21.86
N ALA A 24 4.69 -4.16 22.45
CA ALA A 24 3.32 -3.86 22.05
C ALA A 24 3.07 -2.37 22.37
N GLN A 25 3.28 -1.51 21.38
CA GLN A 25 2.90 -0.11 21.48
C GLN A 25 1.38 -0.03 21.35
N THR A 26 0.73 0.51 22.35
CA THR A 26 -0.69 0.88 22.25
C THR A 26 -0.78 2.10 21.35
N LEU A 27 -1.03 1.89 20.07
CA LEU A 27 -1.24 2.95 19.10
C LEU A 27 -2.65 3.53 19.29
N THR A 28 -2.74 4.84 19.35
CA THR A 28 -4.02 5.54 19.27
C THR A 28 -4.59 5.46 17.86
N LEU A 29 -5.91 5.67 17.70
CA LEU A 29 -6.55 5.66 16.39
C LEU A 29 -5.88 6.63 15.41
N ASP A 30 -5.57 7.85 15.87
CA ASP A 30 -4.96 8.89 15.04
C ASP A 30 -3.55 8.48 14.56
N GLU A 31 -2.76 7.88 15.45
CA GLU A 31 -1.42 7.36 15.10
C GLU A 31 -1.52 6.20 14.10
N CYS A 32 -2.51 5.29 14.25
CA CYS A 32 -2.75 4.21 13.30
C CYS A 32 -3.11 4.76 11.91
N MET A 33 -4.02 5.72 11.84
CA MET A 33 -4.44 6.34 10.58
C MET A 33 -3.28 7.05 9.90
N ARG A 34 -2.51 7.86 10.64
CA ARG A 34 -1.34 8.54 10.10
C ARG A 34 -0.30 7.56 9.58
N TYR A 35 0.05 6.55 10.38
CA TYR A 35 1.02 5.53 9.99
C TYR A 35 0.56 4.77 8.74
N ALA A 36 -0.71 4.41 8.66
CA ALA A 36 -1.28 3.72 7.51
C ALA A 36 -1.20 4.57 6.23
N VAL A 37 -1.56 5.86 6.30
CA VAL A 37 -1.49 6.78 5.16
C VAL A 37 -0.05 6.99 4.70
N GLU A 38 0.90 7.18 5.63
CA GLU A 38 2.31 7.41 5.31
C GLU A 38 2.98 6.18 4.68
N ASN A 39 2.59 4.97 5.08
CA ASN A 39 3.21 3.72 4.64
C ASN A 39 2.37 2.94 3.61
N SER A 40 1.24 3.48 3.17
CA SER A 40 0.38 2.80 2.20
C SER A 40 0.98 2.76 0.81
N VAL A 41 1.06 1.56 0.25
CA VAL A 41 1.45 1.35 -1.16
C VAL A 41 0.44 1.99 -2.12
N ALA A 42 -0.85 2.00 -1.78
CA ALA A 42 -1.91 2.62 -2.59
C ALA A 42 -1.69 4.14 -2.71
N VAL A 43 -1.41 4.82 -1.60
CA VAL A 43 -1.08 6.25 -1.58
C VAL A 43 0.23 6.52 -2.33
N GLY A 44 1.25 5.68 -2.14
CA GLY A 44 2.51 5.77 -2.88
C GLY A 44 2.32 5.69 -4.39
N LYS A 45 1.52 4.72 -4.85
CA LYS A 45 1.18 4.54 -6.28
C LYS A 45 0.46 5.77 -6.85
N GLN A 46 -0.47 6.34 -6.09
CA GLN A 46 -1.22 7.52 -6.56
C GLN A 46 -0.35 8.79 -6.58
N ASN A 47 0.59 8.92 -5.64
CA ASN A 47 1.58 10.01 -5.69
C ASN A 47 2.49 9.90 -6.92
N LEU A 48 2.94 8.70 -7.29
CA LEU A 48 3.70 8.47 -8.53
C LEU A 48 2.87 8.81 -9.78
N ALA A 49 1.59 8.43 -9.82
CA ALA A 49 0.70 8.79 -10.91
C ALA A 49 0.50 10.32 -11.02
N LEU A 50 0.47 11.04 -9.89
CA LEU A 50 0.46 12.51 -9.89
C LEU A 50 1.76 13.07 -10.45
N ASP A 51 2.91 12.48 -10.11
CA ASP A 51 4.21 12.94 -10.63
C ASP A 51 4.33 12.69 -12.13
N ASP A 52 3.80 11.59 -12.66
CA ASP A 52 3.67 11.35 -14.11
C ASP A 52 2.83 12.43 -14.79
N ARG A 53 1.70 12.82 -14.19
CA ARG A 53 0.87 13.92 -14.74
C ARG A 53 1.57 15.27 -14.69
N LYS A 54 2.40 15.53 -13.67
CA LYS A 54 3.24 16.75 -13.62
C LYS A 54 4.29 16.73 -14.72
N ALA A 55 4.95 15.59 -14.97
CA ALA A 55 5.92 15.41 -16.04
C ALA A 55 5.28 15.61 -17.42
N ASN A 56 4.11 14.99 -17.66
CA ASN A 56 3.36 15.16 -18.91
C ASN A 56 2.94 16.62 -19.14
N HIS A 57 2.58 17.35 -18.08
CA HIS A 57 2.29 18.78 -18.21
C HIS A 57 3.56 19.57 -18.54
N ALA A 58 4.70 19.27 -17.92
CA ALA A 58 5.97 19.92 -18.24
C ALA A 58 6.40 19.62 -19.67
N GLU A 59 6.22 18.38 -20.17
CA GLU A 59 6.47 18.02 -21.56
C GLU A 59 5.58 18.80 -22.53
N ALA A 60 4.27 18.90 -22.23
CA ALA A 60 3.35 19.69 -23.05
C ALA A 60 3.74 21.18 -23.11
N VAL A 61 4.26 21.75 -22.03
CA VAL A 61 4.79 23.11 -22.04
C VAL A 61 6.11 23.18 -22.82
N ALA A 62 6.98 22.19 -22.65
CA ALA A 62 8.25 22.12 -23.35
C ALA A 62 8.08 21.98 -24.88
N SER A 63 7.01 21.35 -25.35
CA SER A 63 6.69 21.19 -26.76
C SER A 63 6.42 22.53 -27.50
N LEU A 64 6.17 23.61 -26.75
CA LEU A 64 6.05 24.97 -27.33
C LEU A 64 7.39 25.60 -27.68
N PHE A 65 8.50 25.04 -27.20
CA PHE A 65 9.86 25.52 -27.49
C PHE A 65 10.47 24.75 -28.64
N PRO A 66 11.49 25.33 -29.32
CA PRO A 66 12.21 24.64 -30.40
C PRO A 66 12.93 23.39 -29.85
N SER A 67 12.83 22.28 -30.57
CA SER A 67 13.62 21.07 -30.32
C SER A 67 14.93 21.13 -31.08
N ILE A 68 16.06 20.80 -30.42
CA ILE A 68 17.39 20.71 -31.01
C ILE A 68 17.84 19.25 -30.86
N ASN A 69 18.17 18.63 -32.00
CA ASN A 69 18.64 17.24 -32.05
C ASN A 69 20.05 17.18 -32.63
N GLY A 70 20.97 16.55 -31.91
CA GLY A 70 22.30 16.21 -32.39
C GLY A 70 22.37 14.74 -32.80
N SER A 71 22.92 14.42 -33.94
CA SER A 71 23.15 13.07 -34.40
C SER A 71 24.60 12.82 -34.76
N VAL A 72 25.11 11.65 -34.33
CA VAL A 72 26.45 11.17 -34.68
C VAL A 72 26.28 9.77 -35.24
N GLY A 73 26.73 9.54 -36.44
CA GLY A 73 26.67 8.26 -37.09
C GLY A 73 28.05 7.82 -37.58
N GLY A 74 28.35 6.51 -37.46
CA GLY A 74 29.54 5.90 -38.05
C GLY A 74 29.10 4.65 -38.82
N ALA A 75 29.58 4.50 -40.06
CA ALA A 75 29.31 3.31 -40.86
C ALA A 75 30.60 2.76 -41.46
N VAL A 76 30.76 1.46 -41.41
CA VAL A 76 31.84 0.72 -42.09
C VAL A 76 31.20 -0.10 -43.20
N ASN A 77 31.59 0.24 -44.44
CA ASN A 77 31.10 -0.46 -45.62
C ASN A 77 32.21 -1.36 -46.17
N PHE A 78 31.91 -2.64 -46.31
CA PHE A 78 32.78 -3.65 -46.89
C PHE A 78 32.22 -4.03 -48.23
N GLY A 79 33.05 -4.06 -49.28
CA GLY A 79 32.61 -4.51 -50.57
C GLY A 79 33.42 -3.99 -51.74
N ARG A 80 32.93 -4.27 -52.94
CA ARG A 80 33.51 -3.80 -54.17
C ARG A 80 33.03 -2.38 -54.44
N GLY A 81 33.96 -1.42 -54.34
CA GLY A 81 33.69 0.00 -54.59
C GLY A 81 34.65 0.58 -55.61
N ILE A 82 34.39 1.82 -55.99
CA ILE A 82 35.33 2.59 -56.84
C ILE A 82 36.33 3.26 -55.89
N ASP A 83 37.61 2.95 -56.08
CA ASP A 83 38.69 3.65 -55.36
C ASP A 83 38.81 5.08 -55.89
N PRO A 84 38.67 6.09 -55.01
CA PRO A 84 38.70 7.51 -55.43
C PRO A 84 40.06 7.96 -56.02
N ALA A 85 41.16 7.23 -55.70
CA ALA A 85 42.49 7.57 -56.17
C ALA A 85 42.79 7.02 -57.55
N THR A 86 42.30 5.80 -57.89
CA THR A 86 42.61 5.07 -59.12
C THR A 86 41.43 4.98 -60.07
N ASN A 87 40.24 5.35 -59.66
CA ASN A 87 38.96 5.22 -60.37
C ASN A 87 38.69 3.80 -60.93
N ALA A 88 39.27 2.81 -60.28
CA ALA A 88 39.09 1.37 -60.61
C ALA A 88 38.24 0.67 -59.58
N TYR A 89 37.53 -0.38 -59.98
CA TYR A 89 36.78 -1.24 -59.08
C TYR A 89 37.73 -2.13 -58.24
N THR A 90 37.78 -1.89 -56.95
CA THR A 90 38.56 -2.72 -56.03
C THR A 90 37.74 -3.07 -54.78
N ASN A 91 38.17 -4.09 -54.03
CA ASN A 91 37.57 -4.38 -52.72
C ASN A 91 38.13 -3.40 -51.70
N VAL A 92 37.31 -2.45 -51.27
CA VAL A 92 37.66 -1.42 -50.28
C VAL A 92 36.78 -1.50 -49.08
N THR A 93 37.40 -1.27 -47.91
CA THR A 93 36.67 -1.02 -46.67
C THR A 93 36.63 0.49 -46.48
N THR A 94 35.43 1.06 -46.53
CA THR A 94 35.24 2.51 -46.37
C THR A 94 34.58 2.76 -45.00
N PHE A 95 35.22 3.62 -44.22
CA PHE A 95 34.67 4.14 -42.99
C PHE A 95 34.14 5.57 -43.28
N SER A 96 32.86 5.76 -42.90
CA SER A 96 32.23 7.09 -43.05
C SER A 96 31.69 7.55 -41.71
N ASN A 97 31.94 8.83 -41.39
CA ASN A 97 31.37 9.51 -40.23
C ASN A 97 30.40 10.60 -40.69
N SER A 98 29.28 10.70 -40.01
CA SER A 98 28.32 11.76 -40.20
C SER A 98 28.01 12.46 -38.90
N TYR A 99 27.98 13.76 -38.93
CA TYR A 99 27.60 14.60 -37.80
C TYR A 99 26.50 15.53 -38.29
N GLY A 100 25.42 15.62 -37.51
CA GLY A 100 24.29 16.46 -37.86
C GLY A 100 23.75 17.18 -36.63
N ILE A 101 23.38 18.45 -36.80
CA ILE A 101 22.59 19.21 -35.82
C ILE A 101 21.37 19.72 -36.57
N SER A 102 20.18 19.42 -36.04
CA SER A 102 18.93 19.91 -36.62
C SER A 102 18.08 20.56 -35.53
N GLY A 103 17.44 21.67 -35.87
CA GLY A 103 16.47 22.35 -34.99
C GLY A 103 15.12 22.44 -35.69
N SER A 104 14.04 22.18 -34.98
CA SER A 104 12.68 22.36 -35.48
C SER A 104 11.79 23.03 -34.47
N MET A 105 10.89 23.89 -34.95
CA MET A 105 9.89 24.56 -34.12
C MET A 105 8.59 24.63 -34.90
N THR A 106 7.51 24.23 -34.26
CA THR A 106 6.16 24.35 -34.80
C THR A 106 5.67 25.78 -34.56
N LEU A 107 5.46 26.55 -35.62
CA LEU A 107 4.99 27.93 -35.49
C LEU A 107 3.48 28.04 -35.34
N PHE A 108 2.74 27.17 -35.99
CA PHE A 108 1.28 27.13 -35.93
C PHE A 108 0.78 25.69 -36.18
N ASP A 109 -0.07 25.21 -35.28
CA ASP A 109 -0.68 23.89 -35.32
C ASP A 109 -2.20 23.92 -35.11
N GLY A 110 -2.84 25.04 -35.44
CA GLY A 110 -4.27 25.21 -35.21
C GLY A 110 -4.67 25.29 -33.74
N LEU A 111 -3.79 25.75 -32.85
CA LEU A 111 -3.96 25.86 -31.40
C LEU A 111 -3.95 24.51 -30.65
N GLN A 112 -3.58 23.41 -31.31
CA GLN A 112 -3.54 22.07 -30.70
C GLN A 112 -2.59 22.05 -29.50
N SER A 113 -1.35 22.54 -29.63
CA SER A 113 -0.36 22.58 -28.54
C SER A 113 -0.87 23.37 -27.32
N ILE A 114 -1.49 24.52 -27.55
CA ILE A 114 -2.07 25.34 -26.46
C ILE A 114 -3.18 24.60 -25.74
N ASN A 115 -4.06 23.93 -26.48
CA ASN A 115 -5.15 23.15 -25.89
C ASN A 115 -4.63 21.92 -25.15
N THR A 116 -3.55 21.29 -25.64
CA THR A 116 -2.86 20.19 -24.95
C THR A 116 -2.29 20.65 -23.61
N VAL A 117 -1.63 21.80 -23.55
CA VAL A 117 -1.15 22.39 -22.28
C VAL A 117 -2.29 22.65 -21.30
N ARG A 118 -3.42 23.16 -21.79
CA ARG A 118 -4.61 23.36 -20.94
C ARG A 118 -5.17 22.04 -20.42
N ALA A 119 -5.29 21.04 -21.28
CA ALA A 119 -5.81 19.71 -20.92
C ALA A 119 -4.88 19.02 -19.89
N THR A 120 -3.57 19.05 -20.09
CA THR A 120 -2.60 18.45 -19.14
C THR A 120 -2.54 19.22 -17.82
N LYS A 121 -2.79 20.54 -17.82
CA LYS A 121 -2.96 21.32 -16.57
C LYS A 121 -4.14 20.81 -15.74
N VAL A 122 -5.29 20.63 -16.37
CA VAL A 122 -6.48 20.07 -15.70
C VAL A 122 -6.22 18.65 -15.22
N ALA A 123 -5.61 17.79 -16.06
CA ALA A 123 -5.24 16.43 -15.68
C ALA A 123 -4.31 16.39 -14.45
N ARG A 124 -3.37 17.33 -14.32
CA ARG A 124 -2.52 17.48 -13.14
C ARG A 124 -3.34 17.86 -11.89
N GLN A 125 -4.32 18.77 -12.02
CA GLN A 125 -5.20 19.14 -10.92
C GLN A 125 -6.07 17.97 -10.48
N MET A 126 -6.63 17.20 -11.43
CA MET A 126 -7.35 15.97 -11.14
C MET A 126 -6.48 14.96 -10.38
N GLY A 127 -5.23 14.77 -10.82
CA GLY A 127 -4.30 13.87 -10.14
C GLY A 127 -4.00 14.28 -8.69
N ALA A 128 -3.98 15.57 -8.38
CA ALA A 128 -3.82 16.05 -7.00
C ALA A 128 -5.01 15.64 -6.13
N VAL A 129 -6.24 15.84 -6.63
CA VAL A 129 -7.47 15.44 -5.94
C VAL A 129 -7.55 13.91 -5.78
N GLU A 130 -7.18 13.13 -6.80
CA GLU A 130 -7.14 11.67 -6.72
C GLU A 130 -6.14 11.17 -5.66
N ALA A 131 -5.02 11.87 -5.48
CA ALA A 131 -4.06 11.54 -4.42
C ALA A 131 -4.62 11.83 -3.01
N GLU A 132 -5.43 12.87 -2.85
CA GLU A 132 -6.16 13.15 -1.59
C GLU A 132 -7.22 12.09 -1.32
N ILE A 133 -8.03 11.74 -2.32
CA ILE A 133 -9.04 10.67 -2.21
C ILE A 133 -8.40 9.35 -1.76
N ALA A 134 -7.25 8.99 -2.33
CA ALA A 134 -6.55 7.76 -1.95
C ALA A 134 -6.07 7.78 -0.48
N ARG A 135 -5.68 8.94 0.04
CA ARG A 135 -5.33 9.11 1.45
C ARG A 135 -6.53 8.94 2.36
N ASP A 136 -7.65 9.57 2.01
CA ASP A 136 -8.90 9.49 2.75
C ASP A 136 -9.44 8.05 2.76
N GLU A 137 -9.36 7.36 1.62
CA GLU A 137 -9.78 5.96 1.52
C GLU A 137 -8.97 5.05 2.44
N VAL A 138 -7.64 5.19 2.47
CA VAL A 138 -6.78 4.41 3.38
C VAL A 138 -7.07 4.76 4.84
N ALA A 139 -7.32 6.03 5.17
CA ALA A 139 -7.69 6.45 6.51
C ALA A 139 -9.02 5.82 6.95
N MET A 140 -10.03 5.82 6.08
CA MET A 140 -11.34 5.22 6.35
C MET A 140 -11.26 3.68 6.51
N GLN A 141 -10.46 3.00 5.68
CA GLN A 141 -10.22 1.57 5.82
C GLN A 141 -9.53 1.25 7.14
N THR A 142 -8.56 2.06 7.55
CA THR A 142 -7.87 1.92 8.84
C THR A 142 -8.82 2.15 10.02
N LEU A 143 -9.69 3.16 9.94
CA LEU A 143 -10.72 3.42 10.94
C LEU A 143 -11.65 2.20 11.10
N SER A 144 -12.14 1.66 9.99
CA SER A 144 -13.01 0.48 10.01
C SER A 144 -12.31 -0.71 10.67
N ALA A 145 -11.07 -1.01 10.27
CA ALA A 145 -10.30 -2.11 10.86
C ALA A 145 -10.03 -1.90 12.36
N TYR A 146 -9.75 -0.67 12.78
CA TYR A 146 -9.56 -0.34 14.19
C TYR A 146 -10.84 -0.57 15.01
N MET A 147 -11.99 -0.13 14.49
CA MET A 147 -13.29 -0.36 15.14
C MET A 147 -13.63 -1.85 15.23
N ASP A 148 -13.27 -2.65 14.23
CA ASP A 148 -13.44 -4.11 14.29
C ASP A 148 -12.60 -4.72 15.41
N VAL A 149 -11.35 -4.29 15.59
CA VAL A 149 -10.48 -4.76 16.69
C VAL A 149 -11.09 -4.41 18.04
N VAL A 150 -11.57 -3.18 18.22
CA VAL A 150 -12.23 -2.74 19.46
C VAL A 150 -13.48 -3.60 19.72
N TYR A 151 -14.32 -3.78 18.69
CA TYR A 151 -15.54 -4.60 18.80
C TYR A 151 -15.23 -6.05 19.23
N TYR A 152 -14.27 -6.71 18.58
CA TYR A 152 -13.91 -8.09 18.93
C TYR A 152 -13.25 -8.20 20.30
N THR A 153 -12.51 -7.19 20.73
CA THR A 153 -11.91 -7.16 22.06
C THR A 153 -13.00 -7.12 23.14
N GLU A 154 -14.00 -6.26 22.97
CA GLU A 154 -15.15 -6.18 23.87
C GLU A 154 -16.03 -7.45 23.81
N ALA A 155 -16.25 -8.00 22.63
CA ALA A 155 -17.00 -9.25 22.47
C ALA A 155 -16.34 -10.43 23.20
N VAL A 156 -15.01 -10.51 23.17
CA VAL A 156 -14.25 -11.52 23.94
C VAL A 156 -14.39 -11.29 25.45
N ALA A 157 -14.36 -10.04 25.92
CA ALA A 157 -14.55 -9.73 27.32
C ALA A 157 -15.94 -10.17 27.80
N ILE A 158 -16.99 -9.84 27.05
CA ILE A 158 -18.38 -10.25 27.32
C ILE A 158 -18.51 -11.77 27.31
N ALA A 159 -17.92 -12.46 26.32
CA ALA A 159 -17.98 -13.92 26.25
C ALA A 159 -17.29 -14.59 27.46
N ARG A 160 -16.20 -14.03 27.97
CA ARG A 160 -15.54 -14.52 29.20
C ARG A 160 -16.41 -14.31 30.42
N GLU A 161 -17.07 -13.17 30.56
CA GLU A 161 -18.02 -12.91 31.65
C GLU A 161 -19.20 -13.90 31.61
N HIS A 162 -19.79 -14.12 30.44
CA HIS A 162 -20.86 -15.13 30.26
C HIS A 162 -20.41 -16.55 30.63
N LEU A 163 -19.18 -16.91 30.26
CA LEU A 163 -18.62 -18.21 30.64
C LEU A 163 -18.51 -18.36 32.18
N GLU A 164 -18.04 -17.30 32.85
CA GLU A 164 -17.91 -17.31 34.32
C GLU A 164 -19.27 -17.41 34.99
N VAL A 165 -20.26 -16.64 34.54
CA VAL A 165 -21.64 -16.71 35.05
C VAL A 165 -22.24 -18.12 34.82
N SER A 166 -22.06 -18.68 33.63
CA SER A 166 -22.54 -20.03 33.30
C SER A 166 -21.90 -21.11 34.18
N ARG A 167 -20.59 -21.00 34.46
CA ARG A 167 -19.88 -21.91 35.38
C ARG A 167 -20.44 -21.83 36.81
N LYS A 168 -20.65 -20.63 37.35
CA LYS A 168 -21.25 -20.41 38.66
C LYS A 168 -22.67 -20.95 38.72
N THR A 169 -23.46 -20.72 37.69
CA THR A 169 -24.83 -21.27 37.60
C THR A 169 -24.82 -22.78 37.58
N LEU A 170 -23.94 -23.40 36.80
CA LEU A 170 -23.81 -24.86 36.77
C LEU A 170 -23.44 -25.44 38.15
N GLU A 171 -22.50 -24.80 38.85
CA GLU A 171 -22.12 -25.21 40.21
C GLU A 171 -23.28 -25.12 41.18
N LEU A 172 -24.06 -24.04 41.13
CA LEU A 172 -25.24 -23.86 41.96
C LEU A 172 -26.32 -24.96 41.67
N VAL A 173 -26.60 -25.23 40.40
CA VAL A 173 -27.59 -26.25 40.00
C VAL A 173 -27.12 -27.64 40.42
N ARG A 174 -25.84 -27.98 40.30
CA ARG A 174 -25.28 -29.26 40.82
C ARG A 174 -25.43 -29.39 42.33
N ARG A 175 -25.17 -28.36 43.12
CA ARG A 175 -25.38 -28.37 44.55
C ARG A 175 -26.87 -28.56 44.93
N GLN A 176 -27.77 -27.96 44.13
CA GLN A 176 -29.21 -28.12 44.32
C GLN A 176 -29.69 -29.53 43.96
N GLU A 177 -29.08 -30.19 42.97
CA GLU A 177 -29.31 -31.59 42.65
C GLU A 177 -28.84 -32.51 43.80
N GLU A 178 -27.63 -32.30 44.31
CA GLU A 178 -27.08 -33.04 45.46
C GLU A 178 -27.97 -32.93 46.71
N LEU A 179 -28.63 -31.80 46.89
CA LEU A 179 -29.58 -31.55 47.97
C LEU A 179 -31.01 -32.07 47.68
N GLY A 180 -31.23 -32.69 46.50
CA GLY A 180 -32.51 -33.24 46.08
C GLY A 180 -33.59 -32.21 45.74
N THR A 181 -33.25 -30.95 45.57
CA THR A 181 -34.18 -29.85 45.27
C THR A 181 -34.38 -29.63 43.79
N LYS A 182 -33.52 -30.17 42.91
CA LYS A 182 -33.64 -30.15 41.45
C LYS A 182 -33.34 -31.50 40.83
N SER A 183 -33.90 -31.73 39.62
CA SER A 183 -33.70 -32.94 38.85
C SER A 183 -32.39 -32.93 38.07
N ALA A 184 -31.81 -34.12 37.81
CA ALA A 184 -30.66 -34.31 36.93
C ALA A 184 -30.89 -33.73 35.51
N ALA A 185 -32.14 -33.67 35.06
CA ALA A 185 -32.51 -33.04 33.79
C ALA A 185 -32.24 -31.51 33.78
N ASP A 186 -32.41 -30.85 34.93
CA ASP A 186 -32.16 -29.39 35.06
C ASP A 186 -30.68 -29.05 35.02
N VAL A 187 -29.78 -30.01 35.29
CA VAL A 187 -28.33 -29.87 35.15
C VAL A 187 -27.91 -29.96 33.67
N LEU A 188 -28.55 -30.86 32.90
CA LEU A 188 -28.26 -31.05 31.48
C LEU A 188 -28.77 -29.87 30.61
N TYR A 189 -29.89 -29.29 31.00
CA TYR A 189 -30.49 -28.13 30.34
C TYR A 189 -30.71 -27.02 31.38
N PRO A 190 -29.65 -26.29 31.78
CA PRO A 190 -29.84 -25.10 32.60
C PRO A 190 -30.74 -24.16 31.81
N HIS A 191 -31.97 -24.04 32.18
CA HIS A 191 -32.90 -23.07 31.62
C HIS A 191 -32.22 -21.71 31.72
N PRO A 192 -32.05 -20.95 30.60
CA PRO A 192 -31.63 -19.59 30.69
C PRO A 192 -32.70 -18.82 31.46
N ALA A 193 -32.53 -18.80 32.78
CA ALA A 193 -33.39 -18.03 33.65
C ALA A 193 -33.19 -16.58 33.28
N GLN A 194 -34.19 -16.06 32.57
CA GLN A 194 -34.41 -14.65 32.25
C GLN A 194 -33.47 -14.01 31.23
N SER A 195 -34.04 -13.95 30.07
CA SER A 195 -33.66 -13.20 28.88
C SER A 195 -32.85 -11.91 29.12
N PRO A 196 -32.01 -11.54 28.15
CA PRO A 196 -31.25 -10.29 28.13
C PRO A 196 -32.14 -9.07 27.84
N LYS A 197 -33.24 -8.87 28.56
CA LYS A 197 -33.94 -7.59 28.58
C LYS A 197 -33.16 -6.47 29.29
N ALA A 198 -32.14 -6.83 30.08
CA ALA A 198 -31.30 -5.88 30.78
C ALA A 198 -30.20 -5.27 29.87
N LEU A 199 -29.80 -5.94 28.78
CA LEU A 199 -28.75 -5.45 27.88
C LEU A 199 -29.25 -4.43 26.86
N SER A 200 -30.57 -4.39 26.56
CA SER A 200 -31.13 -3.37 25.67
C SER A 200 -31.29 -1.98 26.32
N CYS A 201 -31.35 -1.90 27.66
CA CYS A 201 -31.46 -0.63 28.38
C CYS A 201 -30.13 0.09 28.61
N SER A 202 -28.99 -0.59 28.57
CA SER A 202 -27.69 0.05 28.82
C SER A 202 -27.10 0.77 27.59
N TRP A 203 -27.61 0.45 26.40
CA TRP A 203 -27.15 1.07 25.13
C TRP A 203 -27.85 2.38 24.83
N GLN A 204 -29.08 2.61 25.33
CA GLN A 204 -29.79 3.87 25.08
C GLN A 204 -29.36 5.02 26.01
N GLY A 205 -28.63 4.75 27.08
CA GLY A 205 -28.18 5.76 28.05
C GLY A 205 -26.79 6.37 27.78
N ARG A 206 -26.09 5.96 26.72
CA ARG A 206 -24.72 6.41 26.42
C ARG A 206 -24.56 7.26 25.17
N LEU A 207 -25.68 7.66 24.54
CA LEU A 207 -25.72 8.55 23.37
C LEU A 207 -26.53 9.86 23.64
N SER A 208 -26.62 10.28 24.91
CA SER A 208 -27.14 11.61 25.25
C SER A 208 -26.07 12.45 25.92
#